data_daee2b0e6d782427e23db168d28b715d
#
_entry.id   daee2b0e6d782427e23db168d28b715d
#
_cell.length_a   1.000
_cell.length_b   1.000
_cell.length_c   1.000
_cell.angle_alpha   90.00
_cell.angle_beta   90.00
_cell.angle_gamma   90.00
#
_symmetry.space_group_name_H-M   'P 1'
#
loop_
_entity.id
_entity.type
_entity.pdbx_description
1 polymer ?
#
loop_
_entity_poly.entity_id
_entity_poly.type
_entity_poly.pdbx_seq_one_letter_code
_entity_poly.pdbx_strand_id
1 'polypeptide(L)'
;MVVIEYERWAKPVGIFLSVVFLILTSFRVVQAGTVKVVTRFGRVTGRVLRPGPHFIIPIAEATRSYNTKKVTYEASNKPRESMATYTDVPVDTTTKDGQQIELSYTIRFSVDPLKADWVANNIGTEADLVEKVVKTDSRIHTRNISRGFNAADLYTGNIAEAQKAIEDVLRPLFEENGLILDEFGLRSILFTPDYISAIEAKQIEKERVITEENIAKQEEFRKEARITRAEGEAEEQRLQRLTLTDTLLMKMWIEKWSGEVPSVFAGESGNLFFQIPQQ
;
A
#
# COMPACT_ATOMS: atom_id res chain seq x y z
N MET A 1 27.77 -56.97 58.59
CA MET A 1 26.64 -57.75 58.06
C MET A 1 25.56 -56.85 57.44
N VAL A 2 25.83 -55.58 57.16
CA VAL A 2 24.86 -54.57 56.55
C VAL A 2 25.04 -54.36 55.04
N VAL A 3 26.19 -54.78 54.51
CA VAL A 3 26.52 -54.47 53.07
C VAL A 3 25.78 -55.39 52.07
N ILE A 4 25.33 -56.57 52.44
CA ILE A 4 24.75 -57.59 51.57
C ILE A 4 23.24 -57.29 51.28
N GLU A 5 22.53 -56.61 52.16
CA GLU A 5 21.14 -56.25 51.94
C GLU A 5 20.95 -55.05 50.99
N TYR A 6 21.92 -54.14 50.91
CA TYR A 6 21.87 -52.99 50.04
C TYR A 6 21.91 -53.40 48.55
N GLU A 7 22.73 -54.36 48.16
CA GLU A 7 22.79 -54.85 46.77
C GLU A 7 21.51 -55.53 46.33
N ARG A 8 20.75 -56.10 47.22
CA ARG A 8 19.51 -56.81 46.88
C ARG A 8 18.37 -55.85 46.45
N TRP A 9 18.34 -54.65 47.01
CA TRP A 9 17.35 -53.61 46.70
C TRP A 9 17.83 -52.59 45.70
N ALA A 10 19.13 -52.44 45.52
CA ALA A 10 19.69 -51.47 44.54
C ALA A 10 19.28 -51.76 43.10
N LYS A 11 19.21 -53.02 42.67
CA LYS A 11 18.80 -53.41 41.33
C LYS A 11 17.33 -53.12 41.04
N PRO A 12 16.34 -53.53 41.87
CA PRO A 12 14.94 -53.21 41.57
C PRO A 12 14.63 -51.73 41.71
N VAL A 13 15.26 -50.99 42.62
CA VAL A 13 15.15 -49.54 42.75
C VAL A 13 15.74 -48.85 41.51
N GLY A 14 16.89 -49.27 40.99
CA GLY A 14 17.48 -48.74 39.74
C GLY A 14 16.60 -48.99 38.53
N ILE A 15 16.01 -50.17 38.40
CA ILE A 15 15.07 -50.48 37.32
C ILE A 15 13.81 -49.60 37.42
N PHE A 16 13.25 -49.47 38.63
CA PHE A 16 12.08 -48.63 38.87
C PHE A 16 12.34 -47.16 38.50
N LEU A 17 13.45 -46.58 38.92
CA LEU A 17 13.85 -45.22 38.58
C LEU A 17 14.06 -45.05 37.06
N SER A 18 14.66 -46.03 36.39
CA SER A 18 14.83 -46.02 34.93
C SER A 18 13.50 -46.04 34.20
N VAL A 19 12.53 -46.85 34.64
CA VAL A 19 11.17 -46.92 34.08
C VAL A 19 10.43 -45.59 34.30
N VAL A 20 10.50 -45.03 35.50
CA VAL A 20 9.92 -43.72 35.82
C VAL A 20 10.54 -42.62 34.92
N PHE A 21 11.87 -42.63 34.79
CA PHE A 21 12.57 -41.69 33.92
C PHE A 21 12.12 -41.84 32.45
N LEU A 22 11.99 -43.05 31.92
CA LEU A 22 11.47 -43.31 30.57
C LEU A 22 10.04 -42.81 30.39
N ILE A 23 9.16 -43.01 31.37
CA ILE A 23 7.78 -42.52 31.32
C ILE A 23 7.76 -40.99 31.32
N LEU A 24 8.56 -40.33 32.15
CA LEU A 24 8.65 -38.87 32.23
C LEU A 24 9.19 -38.29 30.92
N THR A 25 10.17 -38.94 30.30
CA THR A 25 10.76 -38.48 29.02
C THR A 25 9.84 -38.77 27.79
N SER A 26 8.90 -39.71 27.92
CA SER A 26 7.91 -40.04 26.88
C SER A 26 6.85 -38.96 26.73
N PHE A 27 6.63 -38.14 27.74
CA PHE A 27 5.57 -37.14 27.72
C PHE A 27 6.02 -35.86 26.98
N ARG A 28 5.27 -35.46 25.95
CA ARG A 28 5.51 -34.23 25.21
C ARG A 28 4.24 -33.40 25.10
N VAL A 29 4.36 -32.12 25.41
CA VAL A 29 3.28 -31.15 25.20
C VAL A 29 3.52 -30.39 23.89
N VAL A 30 2.53 -30.32 23.03
CA VAL A 30 2.52 -29.52 21.84
C VAL A 30 1.75 -28.23 22.12
N GLN A 31 2.39 -27.10 21.92
CA GLN A 31 1.79 -25.80 22.19
C GLN A 31 0.74 -25.44 21.14
N ALA A 32 -0.24 -24.62 21.52
CA ALA A 32 -1.24 -24.08 20.59
C ALA A 32 -0.57 -23.26 19.49
N GLY A 33 -1.01 -23.47 18.23
CA GLY A 33 -0.43 -22.82 17.07
C GLY A 33 0.87 -23.44 16.55
N THR A 34 1.20 -24.66 17.01
CA THR A 34 2.28 -25.47 16.44
C THR A 34 1.79 -26.90 16.21
N VAL A 35 2.42 -27.58 15.27
CA VAL A 35 2.29 -29.03 15.11
C VAL A 35 3.67 -29.66 15.18
N LYS A 36 3.74 -30.91 15.65
CA LYS A 36 5.01 -31.64 15.69
C LYS A 36 4.90 -32.90 14.85
N VAL A 37 5.83 -33.05 13.93
CA VAL A 37 5.96 -34.27 13.12
C VAL A 37 6.90 -35.24 13.82
N VAL A 38 6.47 -36.47 14.00
CA VAL A 38 7.23 -37.53 14.65
C VAL A 38 8.18 -38.16 13.62
N THR A 39 9.45 -38.23 13.98
CA THR A 39 10.46 -38.98 13.24
C THR A 39 10.93 -40.18 14.10
N ARG A 40 11.11 -41.35 13.51
CA ARG A 40 11.64 -42.53 14.15
C ARG A 40 12.96 -42.92 13.52
N PHE A 41 14.03 -42.88 14.27
CA PHE A 41 15.41 -43.11 13.77
C PHE A 41 15.70 -42.30 12.48
N GLY A 42 15.29 -41.04 12.48
CA GLY A 42 15.50 -40.12 11.34
C GLY A 42 14.47 -40.21 10.22
N ARG A 43 13.62 -41.25 10.15
CA ARG A 43 12.57 -41.40 9.15
C ARG A 43 11.28 -40.71 9.62
N VAL A 44 10.64 -39.92 8.77
CA VAL A 44 9.31 -39.35 9.02
C VAL A 44 8.27 -40.49 9.07
N THR A 45 7.45 -40.50 10.13
CA THR A 45 6.48 -41.58 10.39
C THR A 45 5.07 -41.30 9.82
N GLY A 46 4.83 -40.07 9.27
CA GLY A 46 3.49 -39.60 8.89
C GLY A 46 2.59 -39.23 10.09
N ARG A 47 3.08 -39.39 11.33
CA ARG A 47 2.33 -39.04 12.53
C ARG A 47 2.56 -37.57 12.88
N VAL A 48 1.47 -36.78 12.79
CA VAL A 48 1.47 -35.35 13.15
C VAL A 48 0.76 -35.17 14.49
N LEU A 49 1.48 -34.62 15.46
CA LEU A 49 0.96 -34.32 16.78
C LEU A 49 0.33 -32.92 16.77
N ARG A 50 -0.96 -32.84 17.01
CA ARG A 50 -1.72 -31.60 17.17
C ARG A 50 -1.49 -30.99 18.58
N PRO A 51 -1.90 -29.74 18.84
CA PRO A 51 -1.81 -29.16 20.18
C PRO A 51 -2.43 -30.05 21.26
N GLY A 52 -1.70 -30.21 22.35
CA GLY A 52 -2.12 -31.06 23.50
C GLY A 52 -1.00 -31.98 23.99
N PRO A 53 -1.32 -32.85 24.97
CA PRO A 53 -0.39 -33.84 25.52
C PRO A 53 -0.31 -35.07 24.61
N HIS A 54 0.92 -35.53 24.39
CA HIS A 54 1.20 -36.71 23.55
C HIS A 54 2.30 -37.57 24.16
N PHE A 55 2.25 -38.88 23.85
CA PHE A 55 3.31 -39.79 24.20
C PHE A 55 4.14 -40.15 22.97
N ILE A 56 5.45 -40.13 23.14
CA ILE A 56 6.44 -40.56 22.15
C ILE A 56 7.33 -41.64 22.78
N ILE A 57 7.95 -42.48 21.97
CA ILE A 57 8.90 -43.48 22.40
C ILE A 57 10.26 -42.78 22.56
N PRO A 58 10.75 -42.58 23.82
CA PRO A 58 12.03 -41.93 24.03
C PRO A 58 13.15 -42.72 23.34
N ILE A 59 14.20 -42.03 22.90
CA ILE A 59 15.35 -42.58 22.17
C ILE A 59 15.03 -42.97 20.74
N ALA A 60 13.88 -43.59 20.45
CA ALA A 60 13.50 -44.02 19.12
C ALA A 60 12.79 -42.92 18.31
N GLU A 61 12.01 -42.10 18.98
CA GLU A 61 11.23 -41.02 18.35
C GLU A 61 11.75 -39.65 18.73
N ALA A 62 11.90 -38.80 17.73
CA ALA A 62 12.14 -37.36 17.86
C ALA A 62 10.99 -36.57 17.21
N THR A 63 10.86 -35.30 17.54
CA THR A 63 9.81 -34.45 16.96
C THR A 63 10.40 -33.19 16.34
N ARG A 64 9.90 -32.83 15.15
CA ARG A 64 10.16 -31.54 14.50
C ARG A 64 8.93 -30.66 14.64
N SER A 65 9.13 -29.41 15.05
CA SER A 65 8.05 -28.45 15.26
C SER A 65 7.89 -27.55 14.03
N TYR A 66 6.63 -27.31 13.67
CA TYR A 66 6.25 -26.38 12.60
C TYR A 66 5.22 -25.41 13.16
N ASN A 67 5.37 -24.12 12.80
CA ASN A 67 4.48 -23.07 13.24
C ASN A 67 3.25 -23.00 12.31
N THR A 68 2.06 -23.15 12.89
CA THR A 68 0.78 -23.06 12.16
C THR A 68 0.10 -21.70 12.38
N LYS A 69 0.75 -20.79 13.13
CA LYS A 69 0.35 -19.39 13.19
C LYS A 69 0.90 -18.64 11.99
N LYS A 70 0.33 -17.47 11.74
CA LYS A 70 0.82 -16.58 10.70
C LYS A 70 2.24 -16.13 10.99
N VAL A 71 3.13 -16.44 10.08
CA VAL A 71 4.53 -16.06 10.08
C VAL A 71 4.72 -14.99 9.03
N THR A 72 5.54 -14.00 9.29
CA THR A 72 5.84 -12.90 8.37
C THR A 72 7.26 -13.04 7.84
N TYR A 73 7.37 -13.07 6.52
CA TYR A 73 8.61 -12.91 5.78
C TYR A 73 8.61 -11.54 5.10
N GLU A 74 9.69 -10.80 5.23
CA GLU A 74 9.84 -9.45 4.69
C GLU A 74 11.14 -9.29 3.91
N ALA A 75 11.03 -8.89 2.65
CA ALA A 75 12.13 -8.39 1.84
C ALA A 75 12.10 -6.86 1.89
N SER A 76 13.12 -6.24 2.50
CA SER A 76 13.12 -4.81 2.81
C SER A 76 14.53 -4.22 2.76
N ASN A 77 14.64 -2.94 2.42
CA ASN A 77 15.91 -2.19 2.43
C ASN A 77 16.49 -2.02 3.83
N LYS A 78 15.67 -2.25 4.86
CA LYS A 78 16.05 -2.14 6.27
C LYS A 78 15.70 -3.40 7.05
N PRO A 79 16.27 -4.55 6.70
CA PRO A 79 15.92 -5.82 7.33
C PRO A 79 16.17 -5.85 8.85
N ARG A 80 17.13 -5.05 9.35
CA ARG A 80 17.43 -4.95 10.80
C ARG A 80 16.40 -4.18 11.61
N GLU A 81 15.60 -3.31 10.97
CA GLU A 81 14.54 -2.54 11.61
C GLU A 81 13.18 -3.26 11.54
N SER A 82 13.11 -4.37 10.82
CA SER A 82 11.89 -5.13 10.65
C SER A 82 11.56 -5.97 11.89
N MET A 83 10.27 -6.04 12.24
CA MET A 83 9.72 -6.95 13.26
C MET A 83 9.24 -8.29 12.65
N ALA A 84 9.50 -8.54 11.37
CA ALA A 84 9.15 -9.78 10.73
C ALA A 84 9.92 -10.97 11.30
N THR A 85 9.31 -12.15 11.25
CA THR A 85 9.95 -13.38 11.75
C THR A 85 11.18 -13.75 10.91
N TYR A 86 11.09 -13.53 9.61
CA TYR A 86 12.17 -13.73 8.65
C TYR A 86 12.35 -12.46 7.81
N THR A 87 13.60 -12.06 7.61
CA THR A 87 13.95 -10.84 6.88
C THR A 87 14.98 -11.13 5.81
N ASP A 88 14.86 -10.44 4.69
CA ASP A 88 15.80 -10.52 3.56
C ASP A 88 15.99 -9.15 2.91
N VAL A 89 16.94 -9.05 2.00
CA VAL A 89 17.17 -7.86 1.17
C VAL A 89 16.12 -7.75 0.05
N PRO A 90 15.87 -6.55 -0.49
CA PRO A 90 14.94 -6.35 -1.59
C PRO A 90 15.28 -7.18 -2.82
N VAL A 91 14.35 -7.23 -3.75
CA VAL A 91 14.55 -7.89 -5.05
C VAL A 91 14.84 -6.85 -6.10
N ASP A 92 16.06 -6.92 -6.67
CA ASP A 92 16.45 -6.13 -7.83
C ASP A 92 15.85 -6.74 -9.09
N THR A 93 15.20 -5.92 -9.89
CA THR A 93 14.64 -6.33 -11.18
C THR A 93 14.56 -5.14 -12.15
N THR A 94 14.06 -5.40 -13.34
CA THR A 94 13.76 -4.37 -14.33
C THR A 94 12.30 -4.43 -14.70
N THR A 95 11.71 -3.29 -15.02
CA THR A 95 10.36 -3.19 -15.57
C THR A 95 10.33 -3.57 -17.05
N LYS A 96 9.15 -3.64 -17.65
CA LYS A 96 8.95 -3.95 -19.07
C LYS A 96 9.66 -2.96 -19.99
N ASP A 97 9.72 -1.71 -19.61
CA ASP A 97 10.38 -0.61 -20.31
C ASP A 97 11.86 -0.45 -19.94
N GLY A 98 12.44 -1.42 -19.23
CA GLY A 98 13.88 -1.52 -18.94
C GLY A 98 14.37 -0.68 -17.76
N GLN A 99 13.50 -0.08 -16.95
CA GLN A 99 13.91 0.63 -15.76
C GLN A 99 14.33 -0.32 -14.65
N GLN A 100 15.45 -0.02 -13.99
CA GLN A 100 15.89 -0.75 -12.80
C GLN A 100 15.03 -0.32 -11.61
N ILE A 101 14.57 -1.32 -10.85
CA ILE A 101 13.77 -1.12 -9.64
C ILE A 101 14.20 -2.10 -8.55
N GLU A 102 14.07 -1.66 -7.30
CA GLU A 102 14.17 -2.51 -6.12
C GLU A 102 12.78 -2.70 -5.52
N LEU A 103 12.38 -3.95 -5.34
CA LEU A 103 11.06 -4.33 -4.82
C LEU A 103 11.19 -4.79 -3.37
N SER A 104 10.49 -4.11 -2.47
CA SER A 104 10.27 -4.55 -1.10
C SER A 104 8.86 -5.09 -0.95
N TYR A 105 8.74 -6.25 -0.29
CA TYR A 105 7.44 -6.91 -0.10
C TYR A 105 7.38 -7.67 1.21
N THR A 106 6.17 -7.97 1.62
CA THR A 106 5.89 -8.77 2.82
C THR A 106 4.98 -9.93 2.44
N ILE A 107 5.31 -11.10 2.94
CA ILE A 107 4.50 -12.31 2.80
C ILE A 107 4.05 -12.75 4.19
N ARG A 108 2.77 -12.97 4.37
CA ARG A 108 2.21 -13.68 5.52
C ARG A 108 1.79 -15.08 5.11
N PHE A 109 2.31 -16.06 5.80
CA PHE A 109 2.04 -17.46 5.50
C PHE A 109 1.97 -18.28 6.80
N SER A 110 1.46 -19.48 6.68
CA SER A 110 1.47 -20.49 7.74
C SER A 110 1.73 -21.87 7.15
N VAL A 111 2.22 -22.81 7.96
CA VAL A 111 2.37 -24.19 7.55
C VAL A 111 1.02 -24.90 7.63
N ASP A 112 0.63 -25.58 6.55
CA ASP A 112 -0.57 -26.41 6.55
C ASP A 112 -0.39 -27.62 7.51
N PRO A 113 -1.19 -27.70 8.60
CA PRO A 113 -1.10 -28.81 9.52
C PRO A 113 -1.32 -30.19 8.88
N LEU A 114 -2.04 -30.25 7.76
CA LEU A 114 -2.35 -31.50 7.06
C LEU A 114 -1.19 -31.99 6.18
N LYS A 115 -0.30 -31.07 5.80
CA LYS A 115 0.87 -31.36 4.95
C LYS A 115 2.20 -31.28 5.71
N ALA A 116 2.18 -31.09 7.01
CA ALA A 116 3.39 -30.92 7.82
C ALA A 116 4.33 -32.15 7.77
N ASP A 117 3.80 -33.35 7.65
CA ASP A 117 4.59 -34.59 7.48
C ASP A 117 5.26 -34.65 6.08
N TRP A 118 4.55 -34.21 5.05
CA TRP A 118 5.11 -34.08 3.70
C TRP A 118 6.26 -33.07 3.68
N VAL A 119 6.04 -31.89 4.30
CA VAL A 119 7.10 -30.85 4.46
C VAL A 119 8.33 -31.42 5.17
N ALA A 120 8.11 -32.12 6.28
CA ALA A 120 9.19 -32.73 7.04
C ALA A 120 10.00 -33.75 6.25
N ASN A 121 9.37 -34.48 5.35
CA ASN A 121 9.99 -35.52 4.53
C ASN A 121 10.70 -34.96 3.28
N ASN A 122 10.09 -33.97 2.61
CA ASN A 122 10.56 -33.51 1.31
C ASN A 122 11.40 -32.23 1.37
N ILE A 123 11.17 -31.37 2.35
CA ILE A 123 11.82 -30.05 2.43
C ILE A 123 12.79 -30.01 3.62
N GLY A 124 12.31 -30.38 4.80
CA GLY A 124 13.16 -30.42 6.01
C GLY A 124 12.56 -29.66 7.18
N THR A 125 13.32 -28.74 7.79
CA THR A 125 12.90 -27.90 8.92
C THR A 125 12.06 -26.71 8.45
N GLU A 126 11.45 -25.96 9.37
CA GLU A 126 10.74 -24.71 9.07
C GLU A 126 11.70 -23.68 8.46
N ALA A 127 12.93 -23.60 8.94
CA ALA A 127 13.93 -22.72 8.34
C ALA A 127 14.30 -23.13 6.90
N ASP A 128 14.43 -24.43 6.62
CA ASP A 128 14.64 -24.95 5.26
C ASP A 128 13.44 -24.62 4.35
N LEU A 129 12.22 -24.69 4.86
CA LEU A 129 11.00 -24.37 4.15
C LEU A 129 10.98 -22.88 3.74
N VAL A 130 11.37 -22.00 4.65
CA VAL A 130 11.46 -20.57 4.36
C VAL A 130 12.55 -20.27 3.32
N GLU A 131 13.74 -20.84 3.48
CA GLU A 131 14.87 -20.58 2.57
C GLU A 131 14.64 -21.17 1.18
N LYS A 132 14.16 -22.41 1.10
CA LYS A 132 14.04 -23.14 -0.16
C LYS A 132 12.75 -22.82 -0.94
N VAL A 133 11.66 -22.51 -0.24
CA VAL A 133 10.34 -22.25 -0.87
C VAL A 133 9.98 -20.78 -0.77
N VAL A 134 9.73 -20.26 0.45
CA VAL A 134 9.19 -18.90 0.60
C VAL A 134 10.11 -17.86 -0.04
N LYS A 135 11.39 -17.88 0.31
CA LYS A 135 12.39 -16.94 -0.22
C LYS A 135 12.63 -17.17 -1.72
N THR A 136 12.87 -18.40 -2.12
CA THR A 136 13.22 -18.71 -3.50
C THR A 136 12.09 -18.40 -4.47
N ASP A 137 10.88 -18.93 -4.22
CA ASP A 137 9.74 -18.76 -5.11
C ASP A 137 9.26 -17.30 -5.13
N SER A 138 9.19 -16.66 -3.96
CA SER A 138 8.79 -15.26 -3.91
C SER A 138 9.75 -14.35 -4.69
N ARG A 139 11.05 -14.53 -4.55
CA ARG A 139 12.05 -13.71 -5.27
C ARG A 139 11.99 -13.94 -6.78
N ILE A 140 11.88 -15.20 -7.22
CA ILE A 140 11.80 -15.55 -8.64
C ILE A 140 10.53 -14.97 -9.26
N HIS A 141 9.39 -15.23 -8.67
CA HIS A 141 8.10 -14.86 -9.26
C HIS A 141 7.84 -13.34 -9.16
N THR A 142 8.19 -12.70 -8.05
CA THR A 142 8.13 -11.24 -7.94
C THR A 142 8.99 -10.57 -9.02
N ARG A 143 10.24 -11.03 -9.23
CA ARG A 143 11.12 -10.53 -10.29
C ARG A 143 10.53 -10.71 -11.68
N ASN A 144 10.04 -11.91 -11.98
CA ASN A 144 9.56 -12.25 -13.32
C ASN A 144 8.26 -11.53 -13.68
N ILE A 145 7.32 -11.45 -12.75
CA ILE A 145 6.02 -10.82 -12.97
C ILE A 145 6.16 -9.31 -13.09
N SER A 146 7.03 -8.68 -12.26
CA SER A 146 7.28 -7.25 -12.33
C SER A 146 7.81 -6.78 -13.68
N ARG A 147 8.50 -7.65 -14.43
CA ARG A 147 8.94 -7.39 -15.82
C ARG A 147 7.78 -7.29 -16.82
N GLY A 148 6.58 -7.67 -16.46
CA GLY A 148 5.38 -7.51 -17.28
C GLY A 148 4.77 -6.11 -17.21
N PHE A 149 5.14 -5.29 -16.22
CA PHE A 149 4.59 -3.97 -15.95
C PHE A 149 5.56 -2.85 -16.39
N ASN A 150 5.02 -1.74 -16.90
CA ASN A 150 5.84 -0.56 -17.16
C ASN A 150 6.14 0.19 -15.85
N ALA A 151 7.24 0.90 -15.83
CA ALA A 151 7.63 1.68 -14.65
C ALA A 151 6.58 2.74 -14.27
N ALA A 152 5.95 3.38 -15.25
CA ALA A 152 4.90 4.36 -15.01
C ALA A 152 3.67 3.75 -14.31
N ASP A 153 3.27 2.52 -14.68
CA ASP A 153 2.14 1.81 -14.08
C ASP A 153 2.43 1.46 -12.60
N LEU A 154 3.66 1.04 -12.32
CA LEU A 154 4.12 0.73 -10.97
C LEU A 154 4.33 1.99 -10.09
N TYR A 155 4.63 3.15 -10.70
CA TYR A 155 4.83 4.41 -9.99
C TYR A 155 3.50 5.12 -9.67
N THR A 156 2.52 5.13 -10.60
CA THR A 156 1.33 5.98 -10.53
C THR A 156 0.05 5.29 -10.06
N GLY A 157 0.03 3.96 -9.81
CA GLY A 157 -1.17 3.41 -9.19
C GLY A 157 -1.63 2.00 -9.52
N ASN A 158 -1.03 1.27 -10.46
CA ASN A 158 -1.42 -0.12 -10.75
C ASN A 158 -0.69 -1.16 -9.89
N ILE A 159 -0.17 -0.74 -8.72
CA ILE A 159 0.52 -1.63 -7.76
C ILE A 159 -0.38 -2.80 -7.34
N ALA A 160 -1.67 -2.56 -7.17
CA ALA A 160 -2.64 -3.59 -6.78
C ALA A 160 -2.76 -4.71 -7.83
N GLU A 161 -2.67 -4.38 -9.13
CA GLU A 161 -2.70 -5.36 -10.21
C GLU A 161 -1.43 -6.20 -10.21
N ALA A 162 -0.26 -5.57 -10.08
CA ALA A 162 1.03 -6.26 -9.96
C ALA A 162 1.07 -7.17 -8.72
N GLN A 163 0.59 -6.67 -7.57
CA GLN A 163 0.49 -7.44 -6.34
C GLN A 163 -0.39 -8.67 -6.52
N LYS A 164 -1.58 -8.51 -7.10
CA LYS A 164 -2.50 -9.60 -7.37
C LYS A 164 -1.92 -10.62 -8.32
N ALA A 165 -1.26 -10.18 -9.40
CA ALA A 165 -0.63 -11.08 -10.35
C ALA A 165 0.46 -11.94 -9.70
N ILE A 166 1.23 -11.37 -8.76
CA ILE A 166 2.23 -12.12 -7.99
C ILE A 166 1.56 -13.09 -7.03
N GLU A 167 0.53 -12.66 -6.32
CA GLU A 167 -0.21 -13.48 -5.37
C GLU A 167 -0.88 -14.68 -6.04
N ASP A 168 -1.50 -14.49 -7.20
CA ASP A 168 -2.18 -15.54 -7.97
C ASP A 168 -1.20 -16.64 -8.43
N VAL A 169 0.07 -16.30 -8.66
CA VAL A 169 1.11 -17.29 -9.00
C VAL A 169 1.70 -17.94 -7.75
N LEU A 170 1.94 -17.19 -6.68
CA LEU A 170 2.55 -17.72 -5.47
C LEU A 170 1.61 -18.63 -4.67
N ARG A 171 0.31 -18.37 -4.68
CA ARG A 171 -0.68 -19.11 -3.90
C ARG A 171 -0.66 -20.62 -4.20
N PRO A 172 -0.81 -21.09 -5.46
CA PRO A 172 -0.76 -22.50 -5.77
C PRO A 172 0.61 -23.13 -5.49
N LEU A 173 1.72 -22.40 -5.72
CA LEU A 173 3.07 -22.89 -5.41
C LEU A 173 3.29 -23.12 -3.92
N PHE A 174 2.77 -22.23 -3.07
CA PHE A 174 2.83 -22.40 -1.63
C PHE A 174 1.98 -23.57 -1.18
N GLU A 175 0.76 -23.72 -1.72
CA GLU A 175 -0.12 -24.85 -1.42
C GLU A 175 0.50 -26.18 -1.81
N GLU A 176 1.16 -26.30 -2.95
CA GLU A 176 1.90 -27.50 -3.38
C GLU A 176 2.99 -27.86 -2.37
N ASN A 177 3.67 -26.87 -1.81
CA ASN A 177 4.76 -27.04 -0.87
C ASN A 177 4.33 -27.09 0.61
N GLY A 178 3.03 -27.24 0.88
CA GLY A 178 2.51 -27.38 2.24
C GLY A 178 2.46 -26.10 3.04
N LEU A 179 2.37 -24.96 2.35
CA LEU A 179 2.19 -23.64 2.93
C LEU A 179 0.80 -23.09 2.56
N ILE A 180 0.26 -22.26 3.43
CA ILE A 180 -0.92 -21.45 3.17
C ILE A 180 -0.45 -20.01 3.03
N LEU A 181 -0.63 -19.42 1.85
CA LEU A 181 -0.38 -18.00 1.62
C LEU A 181 -1.58 -17.20 2.11
N ASP A 182 -1.41 -16.50 3.23
CA ASP A 182 -2.46 -15.62 3.80
C ASP A 182 -2.54 -14.30 3.02
N GLU A 183 -1.39 -13.67 2.76
CA GLU A 183 -1.31 -12.37 2.09
C GLU A 183 0.08 -12.15 1.49
N PHE A 184 0.11 -11.58 0.29
CA PHE A 184 1.29 -10.99 -0.32
C PHE A 184 1.07 -9.47 -0.44
N GLY A 185 2.00 -8.66 0.00
CA GLY A 185 1.92 -7.20 -0.05
C GLY A 185 3.18 -6.57 -0.59
N LEU A 186 3.09 -5.82 -1.68
CA LEU A 186 4.15 -4.93 -2.12
C LEU A 186 4.22 -3.73 -1.19
N ARG A 187 5.38 -3.46 -0.57
CA ARG A 187 5.56 -2.37 0.39
C ARG A 187 6.11 -1.11 -0.26
N SER A 188 7.15 -1.25 -1.04
CA SER A 188 7.75 -0.14 -1.76
C SER A 188 8.43 -0.62 -3.03
N ILE A 189 8.42 0.25 -4.01
CA ILE A 189 9.16 0.10 -5.26
C ILE A 189 10.07 1.31 -5.35
N LEU A 190 11.38 1.05 -5.28
CA LEU A 190 12.40 2.09 -5.41
C LEU A 190 12.87 2.14 -6.86
N PHE A 191 12.81 3.32 -7.44
CA PHE A 191 13.32 3.62 -8.78
C PHE A 191 14.66 4.33 -8.66
N THR A 192 15.42 4.35 -9.76
CA THR A 192 16.65 5.12 -9.83
C THR A 192 16.35 6.63 -9.68
N PRO A 193 17.24 7.41 -9.03
CA PRO A 193 17.04 8.87 -8.87
C PRO A 193 16.83 9.60 -10.20
N ASP A 194 17.53 9.17 -11.25
CA ASP A 194 17.40 9.75 -12.60
C ASP A 194 15.99 9.54 -13.19
N TYR A 195 15.41 8.36 -12.96
CA TYR A 195 14.04 8.06 -13.40
C TYR A 195 13.02 8.90 -12.63
N ILE A 196 13.17 9.01 -11.31
CA ILE A 196 12.29 9.83 -10.46
C ILE A 196 12.31 11.28 -10.95
N SER A 197 13.50 11.87 -11.14
CA SER A 197 13.64 13.25 -11.60
C SER A 197 13.03 13.47 -12.99
N ALA A 198 13.17 12.50 -13.90
CA ALA A 198 12.57 12.55 -15.24
C ALA A 198 11.03 12.50 -15.20
N ILE A 199 10.46 11.65 -14.35
CA ILE A 199 9.01 11.56 -14.16
C ILE A 199 8.46 12.84 -13.51
N GLU A 200 9.14 13.37 -12.49
CA GLU A 200 8.76 14.63 -11.84
C GLU A 200 8.77 15.79 -12.84
N ALA A 201 9.83 15.91 -13.64
CA ALA A 201 9.91 16.93 -14.69
C ALA A 201 8.77 16.79 -15.72
N LYS A 202 8.48 15.56 -16.17
CA LYS A 202 7.36 15.29 -17.09
C LYS A 202 6.02 15.63 -16.45
N GLN A 203 5.83 15.36 -15.17
CA GLN A 203 4.60 15.69 -14.47
C GLN A 203 4.42 17.19 -14.32
N ILE A 204 5.47 17.93 -13.99
CA ILE A 204 5.47 19.40 -13.89
C ILE A 204 5.09 20.00 -15.27
N GLU A 205 5.68 19.50 -16.36
CA GLU A 205 5.37 20.01 -17.69
C GLU A 205 3.92 19.71 -18.11
N LYS A 206 3.41 18.52 -17.76
CA LYS A 206 2.01 18.16 -17.98
C LYS A 206 1.04 19.08 -17.23
N GLU A 207 1.32 19.35 -15.96
CA GLU A 207 0.54 20.26 -15.13
C GLU A 207 0.60 21.70 -15.68
N ARG A 208 1.76 22.12 -16.21
CA ARG A 208 1.92 23.41 -16.85
C ARG A 208 1.04 23.54 -18.09
N VAL A 209 1.02 22.54 -18.97
CA VAL A 209 0.15 22.52 -20.15
C VAL A 209 -1.33 22.63 -19.75
N ILE A 210 -1.77 21.85 -18.75
CA ILE A 210 -3.15 21.92 -18.23
C ILE A 210 -3.46 23.32 -17.68
N THR A 211 -2.51 23.92 -16.98
CA THR A 211 -2.65 25.27 -16.42
C THR A 211 -2.79 26.31 -17.51
N GLU A 212 -1.95 26.24 -18.57
CA GLU A 212 -2.02 27.15 -19.72
C GLU A 212 -3.33 27.00 -20.49
N GLU A 213 -3.83 25.77 -20.69
CA GLU A 213 -5.15 25.53 -21.27
C GLU A 213 -6.29 26.13 -20.43
N ASN A 214 -6.21 25.99 -19.11
CA ASN A 214 -7.22 26.58 -18.22
C ASN A 214 -7.17 28.10 -18.22
N ILE A 215 -5.98 28.70 -18.29
CA ILE A 215 -5.80 30.16 -18.43
C ILE A 215 -6.40 30.62 -19.76
N ALA A 216 -6.12 29.92 -20.86
CA ALA A 216 -6.67 30.27 -22.18
C ALA A 216 -8.20 30.25 -22.18
N LYS A 217 -8.81 29.21 -21.62
CA LYS A 217 -10.26 29.11 -21.43
C LYS A 217 -10.82 30.24 -20.53
N GLN A 218 -10.11 30.57 -19.47
CA GLN A 218 -10.51 31.66 -18.56
C GLN A 218 -10.49 33.02 -19.28
N GLU A 219 -9.49 33.29 -20.11
CA GLU A 219 -9.42 34.52 -20.92
C GLU A 219 -10.52 34.59 -21.99
N GLU A 220 -10.89 33.44 -22.56
CA GLU A 220 -12.02 33.37 -23.47
C GLU A 220 -13.34 33.75 -22.77
N PHE A 221 -13.62 33.14 -21.60
CA PHE A 221 -14.76 33.50 -20.77
C PHE A 221 -14.74 34.96 -20.32
N ARG A 222 -13.57 35.53 -19.97
CA ARG A 222 -13.42 36.92 -19.62
C ARG A 222 -13.71 37.86 -20.81
N LYS A 223 -13.29 37.46 -22.01
CA LYS A 223 -13.59 38.20 -23.25
C LYS A 223 -15.09 38.19 -23.50
N GLU A 224 -15.74 37.05 -23.45
CA GLU A 224 -17.18 36.93 -23.66
C GLU A 224 -17.97 37.73 -22.60
N ALA A 225 -17.59 37.65 -21.32
CA ALA A 225 -18.20 38.44 -20.27
C ALA A 225 -18.04 39.94 -20.48
N ARG A 226 -16.88 40.41 -21.00
CA ARG A 226 -16.66 41.83 -21.36
C ARG A 226 -17.54 42.27 -22.51
N ILE A 227 -17.68 41.42 -23.53
CA ILE A 227 -18.57 41.72 -24.71
C ILE A 227 -20.03 41.81 -24.25
N THR A 228 -20.53 40.82 -23.49
CA THR A 228 -21.89 40.79 -22.96
C THR A 228 -22.19 41.98 -22.07
N ARG A 229 -21.22 42.39 -21.25
CA ARG A 229 -21.33 43.58 -20.41
C ARG A 229 -21.40 44.86 -21.22
N ALA A 230 -20.52 45.00 -22.23
CA ALA A 230 -20.53 46.16 -23.12
C ALA A 230 -21.81 46.26 -23.95
N GLU A 231 -22.35 45.13 -24.42
CA GLU A 231 -23.66 45.06 -25.11
C GLU A 231 -24.80 45.45 -24.14
N GLY A 232 -24.78 44.98 -22.90
CA GLY A 232 -25.74 45.38 -21.88
C GLY A 232 -25.71 46.87 -21.58
N GLU A 233 -24.53 47.44 -21.41
CA GLU A 233 -24.34 48.90 -21.19
C GLU A 233 -24.79 49.73 -22.41
N ALA A 234 -24.47 49.26 -23.61
CA ALA A 234 -24.93 49.94 -24.84
C ALA A 234 -26.46 49.89 -24.99
N GLU A 235 -27.08 48.76 -24.70
CA GLU A 235 -28.54 48.62 -24.73
C GLU A 235 -29.20 49.45 -23.62
N GLU A 236 -28.62 49.51 -22.43
CA GLU A 236 -29.10 50.39 -21.35
C GLU A 236 -29.04 51.86 -21.80
N GLN A 237 -27.94 52.31 -22.38
CA GLN A 237 -27.83 53.69 -22.91
C GLN A 237 -28.80 53.95 -24.03
N ARG A 238 -29.07 52.97 -24.91
CA ARG A 238 -30.08 53.05 -25.97
C ARG A 238 -31.46 53.25 -25.41
N LEU A 239 -31.85 52.46 -24.41
CA LEU A 239 -33.13 52.56 -23.71
C LEU A 239 -33.26 53.88 -22.96
N GLN A 240 -32.22 54.32 -22.27
CA GLN A 240 -32.21 55.63 -21.60
C GLN A 240 -32.41 56.77 -22.57
N ARG A 241 -31.79 56.78 -23.75
CA ARG A 241 -32.02 57.82 -24.81
C ARG A 241 -33.43 57.83 -25.32
N LEU A 242 -34.10 56.67 -25.41
CA LEU A 242 -35.48 56.58 -25.88
C LEU A 242 -36.47 57.06 -24.80
N THR A 243 -36.11 56.93 -23.51
CA THR A 243 -36.96 57.30 -22.37
C THR A 243 -36.69 58.71 -21.84
N LEU A 244 -35.53 59.28 -22.19
CA LEU A 244 -35.15 60.65 -21.78
C LEU A 244 -35.97 61.68 -22.59
N THR A 245 -37.12 62.08 -22.01
CA THR A 245 -37.83 63.25 -22.47
C THR A 245 -37.32 64.49 -21.76
N ASP A 246 -37.47 65.70 -22.37
CA ASP A 246 -37.05 66.98 -21.76
C ASP A 246 -37.66 67.16 -20.36
N THR A 247 -38.86 66.68 -20.12
CA THR A 247 -39.55 66.72 -18.84
C THR A 247 -38.83 65.81 -17.80
N LEU A 248 -38.36 64.65 -18.19
CA LEU A 248 -37.65 63.75 -17.32
C LEU A 248 -36.24 64.26 -16.99
N LEU A 249 -35.54 64.84 -17.94
CA LEU A 249 -34.27 65.53 -17.72
C LEU A 249 -34.39 66.68 -16.72
N MET A 250 -35.44 67.46 -16.88
CA MET A 250 -35.71 68.58 -15.96
C MET A 250 -36.04 68.08 -14.52
N LYS A 251 -36.76 66.99 -14.40
CA LYS A 251 -37.05 66.34 -13.08
C LYS A 251 -35.78 65.83 -12.44
N MET A 252 -34.94 65.10 -13.17
CA MET A 252 -33.62 64.60 -12.64
C MET A 252 -32.67 65.75 -12.27
N TRP A 253 -32.74 66.86 -13.02
CA TRP A 253 -31.96 68.04 -12.70
C TRP A 253 -32.41 68.67 -11.38
N ILE A 254 -33.74 68.80 -11.19
CA ILE A 254 -34.35 69.32 -9.95
C ILE A 254 -34.03 68.42 -8.75
N GLU A 255 -34.09 67.10 -8.89
CA GLU A 255 -33.78 66.12 -7.83
C GLU A 255 -32.30 66.14 -7.39
N LYS A 256 -31.38 66.41 -8.32
CA LYS A 256 -29.93 66.50 -8.02
C LYS A 256 -29.46 67.90 -7.68
N TRP A 257 -30.28 68.90 -7.84
CA TRP A 257 -29.89 70.26 -7.57
C TRP A 257 -29.78 70.54 -6.08
N SER A 258 -28.60 70.95 -5.63
CA SER A 258 -28.31 71.30 -4.25
C SER A 258 -28.95 72.61 -3.73
N GLY A 259 -29.69 73.33 -4.57
CA GLY A 259 -30.28 74.60 -4.24
C GLY A 259 -29.36 75.79 -4.42
N GLU A 260 -28.13 75.60 -4.76
CA GLU A 260 -27.17 76.72 -5.02
C GLU A 260 -27.12 77.05 -6.52
N VAL A 261 -27.24 78.35 -6.84
CA VAL A 261 -27.12 78.82 -8.22
C VAL A 261 -25.65 78.82 -8.57
N PRO A 262 -25.24 78.04 -9.62
CA PRO A 262 -23.82 78.06 -10.06
C PRO A 262 -23.39 79.44 -10.51
N SER A 263 -22.26 79.92 -9.98
CA SER A 263 -21.76 81.27 -10.24
C SER A 263 -21.15 81.50 -11.63
N VAL A 264 -21.00 80.41 -12.43
CA VAL A 264 -20.50 80.50 -13.80
C VAL A 264 -21.21 79.51 -14.73
N PHE A 265 -21.93 80.01 -15.68
CA PHE A 265 -22.55 79.29 -16.80
C PHE A 265 -21.91 79.73 -18.14
N ALA A 266 -20.67 79.50 -18.35
CA ALA A 266 -20.07 79.77 -19.64
C ALA A 266 -19.40 78.51 -20.23
N GLY A 267 -20.03 77.90 -21.23
CA GLY A 267 -19.30 77.03 -22.16
C GLY A 267 -18.50 77.97 -23.10
N GLU A 268 -17.38 77.42 -23.60
CA GLU A 268 -16.40 78.09 -24.47
C GLU A 268 -16.99 78.74 -25.78
N SER A 269 -18.25 78.47 -26.10
CA SER A 269 -19.01 79.00 -27.24
C SER A 269 -20.14 80.00 -26.88
N GLY A 270 -20.23 80.43 -25.62
CA GLY A 270 -21.18 81.47 -25.22
C GLY A 270 -22.65 81.13 -25.28
N ASN A 271 -23.06 79.88 -25.53
CA ASN A 271 -24.46 79.44 -25.51
C ASN A 271 -24.84 79.02 -24.09
N LEU A 272 -25.86 79.67 -23.53
CA LEU A 272 -26.50 79.26 -22.29
C LEU A 272 -27.28 77.94 -22.49
N PHE A 273 -26.94 76.91 -21.76
CA PHE A 273 -27.62 75.64 -21.80
C PHE A 273 -29.04 75.64 -21.17
N PHE A 274 -29.37 76.71 -20.40
CA PHE A 274 -30.72 76.88 -19.83
C PHE A 274 -31.07 78.36 -19.75
N GLN A 275 -32.19 78.75 -20.38
CA GLN A 275 -32.87 80.00 -20.11
C GLN A 275 -33.82 79.81 -18.93
N ILE A 276 -33.56 80.50 -17.79
CA ILE A 276 -34.53 80.58 -16.74
C ILE A 276 -35.61 81.58 -17.20
N PRO A 277 -36.92 81.19 -17.25
CA PRO A 277 -37.96 82.15 -17.55
C PRO A 277 -38.00 83.15 -16.42
N GLN A 278 -37.76 84.42 -16.69
CA GLN A 278 -38.03 85.53 -15.78
C GLN A 278 -39.55 85.68 -15.70
N GLN A 279 -40.12 85.63 -14.46
CA GLN A 279 -41.46 86.07 -14.16
C GLN A 279 -41.59 87.57 -14.28
#